data_833e26f793edd94a1096d34558e312b7
#
_entry.id   833e26f793edd94a1096d34558e312b7
#
_cell.length_a   1.000
_cell.length_b   1.000
_cell.length_c   1.000
_cell.angle_alpha   90.00
_cell.angle_beta   90.00
_cell.angle_gamma   90.00
#
_symmetry.space_group_name_H-M   'P 1'
#
loop_
_entity.id
_entity.type
_entity.pdbx_description
1 polymer ?
#
loop_
_entity_poly.entity_id
_entity_poly.type
_entity_poly.pdbx_seq_one_letter_code
_entity_poly.pdbx_strand_id
1 'polypeptide(L)'
;MAIVGVSAAAVVDVRSGFIPDRLSGCAACATFVVAGLTGALAAAAAGAAAVAGTLLLLFLATRGRGLGFGDVKLGITIGAGCGAAIGMLALGTAFVCGALYALALLASRRGRPQDAIPFAPFLAAGTMAAGALRDLAW
;
A
#
# COMPACT_ATOMS: atom_id res chain seq x y z
N MET A 1 10.08 -9.26 -7.68
CA MET A 1 10.04 -8.08 -8.57
C MET A 1 9.05 -7.01 -8.10
N ALA A 2 7.80 -7.34 -7.73
CA ALA A 2 6.84 -6.35 -7.20
C ALA A 2 7.31 -5.64 -5.92
N ILE A 3 7.98 -6.36 -5.01
CA ILE A 3 8.51 -5.82 -3.76
C ILE A 3 9.54 -4.70 -4.00
N VAL A 4 10.39 -4.84 -5.01
CA VAL A 4 11.43 -3.84 -5.35
C VAL A 4 10.78 -2.54 -5.88
N GLY A 5 9.75 -2.65 -6.70
CA GLY A 5 9.03 -1.48 -7.23
C GLY A 5 8.26 -0.72 -6.15
N VAL A 6 7.63 -1.44 -5.23
CA VAL A 6 6.88 -0.83 -4.10
C VAL A 6 7.84 -0.20 -3.09
N SER A 7 8.98 -0.84 -2.81
CA SER A 7 10.01 -0.28 -1.91
C SER A 7 10.63 0.99 -2.46
N ALA A 8 10.89 1.06 -3.76
CA ALA A 8 11.42 2.25 -4.41
C ALA A 8 10.41 3.40 -4.38
N ALA A 9 9.12 3.13 -4.61
CA ALA A 9 8.06 4.13 -4.52
C ALA A 9 7.91 4.67 -3.09
N ALA A 10 7.97 3.80 -2.08
CA ALA A 10 7.87 4.19 -0.68
C ALA A 10 9.05 5.05 -0.20
N VAL A 11 10.28 4.76 -0.65
CA VAL A 11 11.47 5.56 -0.31
C VAL A 11 11.39 6.96 -0.91
N VAL A 12 10.82 7.09 -2.10
CA VAL A 12 10.62 8.41 -2.75
C VAL A 12 9.53 9.20 -2.04
N ASP A 13 8.46 8.56 -1.56
CA ASP A 13 7.36 9.19 -0.86
C ASP A 13 7.79 9.79 0.50
N VAL A 14 8.62 9.05 1.26
CA VAL A 14 9.17 9.54 2.54
C VAL A 14 10.04 10.79 2.38
N ARG A 15 10.67 10.97 1.21
CA ARG A 15 11.57 12.11 0.96
C ARG A 15 10.89 13.34 0.37
N SER A 16 9.81 13.17 -0.39
CA SER A 16 9.20 14.28 -1.15
C SER A 16 7.80 14.65 -0.69
N GLY A 17 7.13 13.85 0.15
CA GLY A 17 5.76 14.10 0.62
C GLY A 17 4.72 14.18 -0.51
N PHE A 18 5.13 13.85 -1.74
CA PHE A 18 4.30 13.87 -2.92
C PHE A 18 4.74 12.74 -3.85
N ILE A 19 3.89 11.73 -4.00
CA ILE A 19 4.15 10.66 -4.97
C ILE A 19 3.91 11.24 -6.36
N PRO A 20 4.94 11.35 -7.24
CA PRO A 20 4.69 11.72 -8.61
C PRO A 20 3.77 10.67 -9.23
N ASP A 21 2.59 11.08 -9.68
CA ASP A 21 1.59 10.21 -10.33
C ASP A 21 2.18 9.32 -11.42
N ARG A 22 3.24 9.79 -12.04
CA ARG A 22 3.98 9.06 -13.08
C ARG A 22 4.68 7.81 -12.53
N LEU A 23 5.21 7.86 -11.30
CA LEU A 23 5.96 6.74 -10.72
C LEU A 23 5.03 5.60 -10.29
N SER A 24 3.91 5.92 -9.63
CA SER A 24 2.91 4.91 -9.25
C SER A 24 2.19 4.32 -10.46
N GLY A 25 1.93 5.15 -11.48
CA GLY A 25 1.36 4.69 -12.74
C GLY A 25 2.31 3.73 -13.49
N CYS A 26 3.58 4.06 -13.61
CA CYS A 26 4.58 3.18 -14.23
C CYS A 26 4.74 1.86 -13.46
N ALA A 27 4.75 1.90 -12.14
CA ALA A 27 4.85 0.69 -11.31
C ALA A 27 3.63 -0.22 -11.49
N ALA A 28 2.42 0.34 -11.51
CA ALA A 28 1.19 -0.40 -11.76
C ALA A 28 1.19 -1.02 -13.17
N CYS A 29 1.53 -0.24 -14.20
CA CYS A 29 1.63 -0.73 -15.58
C CYS A 29 2.65 -1.88 -15.71
N ALA A 30 3.84 -1.72 -15.12
CA ALA A 30 4.87 -2.76 -15.15
C ALA A 30 4.39 -4.05 -14.48
N THR A 31 3.67 -3.94 -13.36
CA THR A 31 3.12 -5.09 -12.65
C THR A 31 2.07 -5.83 -13.50
N PHE A 32 1.18 -5.10 -14.16
CA PHE A 32 0.17 -5.70 -15.04
C PHE A 32 0.79 -6.31 -16.32
N VAL A 33 1.83 -5.70 -16.88
CA VAL A 33 2.57 -6.28 -18.02
C VAL A 33 3.20 -7.61 -17.62
N VAL A 34 3.89 -7.67 -16.48
CA VAL A 34 4.47 -8.93 -15.96
C VAL A 34 3.38 -9.97 -15.71
N ALA A 35 2.25 -9.58 -15.10
CA ALA A 35 1.13 -10.48 -14.88
C ALA A 35 0.52 -11.02 -16.19
N GLY A 36 0.46 -10.19 -17.23
CA GLY A 36 0.02 -10.61 -18.57
C GLY A 36 0.97 -11.62 -19.20
N LEU A 37 2.29 -11.39 -19.11
CA LEU A 37 3.31 -12.29 -19.64
C LEU A 37 3.36 -13.65 -18.89
N THR A 38 3.01 -13.67 -17.62
CA THR A 38 3.00 -14.89 -16.79
C THR A 38 1.64 -15.59 -16.76
N GLY A 39 0.64 -15.09 -17.48
CA GLY A 39 -0.71 -15.64 -17.50
C GLY A 39 -1.53 -15.40 -16.21
N ALA A 40 -1.01 -14.55 -15.30
CA ALA A 40 -1.63 -14.26 -14.00
C ALA A 40 -2.50 -13.00 -13.98
N LEU A 41 -2.93 -12.50 -15.16
CA LEU A 41 -3.63 -11.22 -15.30
C LEU A 41 -4.93 -11.18 -14.48
N ALA A 42 -5.72 -12.27 -14.47
CA ALA A 42 -6.96 -12.34 -13.71
C ALA A 42 -6.71 -12.25 -12.19
N ALA A 43 -5.66 -12.92 -11.70
CA ALA A 43 -5.26 -12.87 -10.29
C ALA A 43 -4.75 -11.48 -9.89
N ALA A 44 -3.96 -10.85 -10.77
CA ALA A 44 -3.49 -9.48 -10.57
C ALA A 44 -4.64 -8.47 -10.54
N ALA A 45 -5.61 -8.60 -11.45
CA ALA A 45 -6.80 -7.74 -11.47
C ALA A 45 -7.66 -7.93 -10.22
N ALA A 46 -7.88 -9.16 -9.78
CA ALA A 46 -8.61 -9.46 -8.55
C ALA A 46 -7.89 -8.89 -7.31
N GLY A 47 -6.56 -9.03 -7.25
CA GLY A 47 -5.75 -8.48 -6.17
C GLY A 47 -5.80 -6.96 -6.14
N ALA A 48 -5.63 -6.31 -7.29
CA ALA A 48 -5.74 -4.85 -7.40
C ALA A 48 -7.13 -4.36 -6.97
N ALA A 49 -8.19 -5.02 -7.42
CA ALA A 49 -9.57 -4.67 -7.07
C ALA A 49 -9.81 -4.83 -5.56
N ALA A 50 -9.33 -5.89 -4.93
CA ALA A 50 -9.49 -6.13 -3.50
C ALA A 50 -8.79 -5.05 -2.67
N VAL A 51 -7.49 -4.80 -2.91
CA VAL A 51 -6.70 -3.87 -2.09
C VAL A 51 -7.07 -2.44 -2.39
N ALA A 52 -7.07 -2.02 -3.65
CA ALA A 52 -7.40 -0.65 -4.02
C ALA A 52 -8.88 -0.34 -3.79
N GLY A 53 -9.77 -1.31 -3.96
CA GLY A 53 -11.20 -1.17 -3.65
C GLY A 53 -11.44 -0.90 -2.18
N THR A 54 -10.76 -1.62 -1.29
CA THR A 54 -10.82 -1.39 0.16
C THR A 54 -10.33 0.01 0.52
N LEU A 55 -9.16 0.42 -0.02
CA LEU A 55 -8.63 1.76 0.21
C LEU A 55 -9.52 2.85 -0.36
N LEU A 56 -10.10 2.62 -1.55
CA LEU A 56 -11.03 3.56 -2.17
C LEU A 56 -12.30 3.72 -1.33
N LEU A 57 -12.87 2.62 -0.81
CA LEU A 57 -14.03 2.67 0.08
C LEU A 57 -13.72 3.47 1.34
N LEU A 58 -12.54 3.26 1.95
CA LEU A 58 -12.10 4.03 3.11
C LEU A 58 -11.89 5.51 2.78
N PHE A 59 -11.29 5.81 1.62
CA PHE A 59 -11.13 7.17 1.13
C PHE A 59 -12.47 7.88 0.98
N LEU A 60 -13.46 7.23 0.37
CA LEU A 60 -14.81 7.77 0.20
C LEU A 60 -15.54 7.91 1.54
N ALA A 61 -15.44 6.92 2.42
CA ALA A 61 -16.07 6.94 3.75
C ALA A 61 -15.52 8.07 4.62
N THR A 62 -14.21 8.33 4.55
CA THR A 62 -13.54 9.42 5.29
C THR A 62 -13.59 10.76 4.57
N ARG A 63 -14.18 10.82 3.38
CA ARG A 63 -14.19 12.00 2.50
C ARG A 63 -12.78 12.55 2.25
N GLY A 64 -11.80 11.66 2.11
CA GLY A 64 -10.40 12.01 1.88
C GLY A 64 -9.66 12.62 3.08
N ARG A 65 -10.28 12.64 4.28
CA ARG A 65 -9.66 13.25 5.46
C ARG A 65 -8.68 12.33 6.20
N GLY A 66 -8.81 11.02 6.04
CA GLY A 66 -7.99 10.03 6.74
C GLY A 66 -6.99 9.27 5.86
N LEU A 67 -7.17 9.30 4.55
CA LEU A 67 -6.37 8.54 3.59
C LEU A 67 -6.15 9.36 2.33
N GLY A 68 -4.93 9.38 1.82
CA GLY A 68 -4.59 10.05 0.56
C GLY A 68 -5.04 9.24 -0.67
N PHE A 69 -5.44 9.90 -1.75
CA PHE A 69 -5.73 9.21 -3.01
C PHE A 69 -4.49 8.51 -3.60
N GLY A 70 -3.28 8.96 -3.22
CA GLY A 70 -2.01 8.29 -3.54
C GLY A 70 -1.94 6.87 -2.99
N ASP A 71 -2.45 6.62 -1.78
CA ASP A 71 -2.48 5.30 -1.16
C ASP A 71 -3.37 4.31 -1.93
N VAL A 72 -4.47 4.80 -2.51
CA VAL A 72 -5.34 4.00 -3.39
C VAL A 72 -4.58 3.53 -4.63
N LYS A 73 -3.77 4.40 -5.23
CA LYS A 73 -2.93 4.06 -6.40
C LYS A 73 -1.84 3.04 -6.02
N LEU A 74 -1.20 3.19 -4.85
CA LEU A 74 -0.27 2.20 -4.33
C LEU A 74 -0.95 0.85 -4.07
N GLY A 75 -2.18 0.87 -3.59
CA GLY A 75 -3.00 -0.33 -3.38
C GLY A 75 -3.21 -1.14 -4.67
N ILE A 76 -3.36 -0.48 -5.83
CA ILE A 76 -3.44 -1.15 -7.14
C ILE A 76 -2.15 -1.95 -7.38
N THR A 77 -0.99 -1.32 -7.19
CA THR A 77 0.32 -1.95 -7.44
C THR A 77 0.57 -3.11 -6.49
N ILE A 78 0.26 -2.95 -5.21
CA ILE A 78 0.42 -3.98 -4.18
C ILE A 78 -0.50 -5.17 -4.46
N GLY A 79 -1.77 -4.89 -4.71
CA GLY A 79 -2.76 -5.94 -4.97
C GLY A 79 -2.46 -6.70 -6.26
N ALA A 80 -2.06 -6.00 -7.34
CA ALA A 80 -1.68 -6.63 -8.60
C ALA A 80 -0.39 -7.48 -8.47
N GLY A 81 0.58 -7.02 -7.67
CA GLY A 81 1.87 -7.70 -7.55
C GLY A 81 1.89 -8.85 -6.54
N CYS A 82 1.13 -8.73 -5.46
CA CYS A 82 1.11 -9.72 -4.37
C CYS A 82 -0.12 -10.66 -4.44
N GLY A 83 -1.12 -10.32 -5.25
CA GLY A 83 -2.41 -11.00 -5.26
C GLY A 83 -3.32 -10.58 -4.10
N ALA A 84 -4.58 -11.03 -4.12
CA ALA A 84 -5.60 -10.58 -3.18
C ALA A 84 -5.29 -10.94 -1.72
N ALA A 85 -4.93 -12.20 -1.44
CA ALA A 85 -4.71 -12.66 -0.07
C ALA A 85 -3.54 -11.95 0.61
N ILE A 86 -2.38 -11.91 -0.05
CA ILE A 86 -1.17 -11.30 0.50
C ILE A 86 -1.29 -9.78 0.53
N GLY A 87 -1.92 -9.19 -0.51
CA GLY A 87 -2.19 -7.76 -0.55
C GLY A 87 -3.11 -7.30 0.60
N MET A 88 -4.14 -8.09 0.94
CA MET A 88 -5.01 -7.80 2.08
C MET A 88 -4.30 -7.98 3.42
N LEU A 89 -3.41 -8.98 3.55
CA LEU A 89 -2.56 -9.12 4.74
C LEU A 89 -1.60 -7.93 4.89
N ALA A 90 -0.98 -7.49 3.80
CA ALA A 90 -0.12 -6.31 3.78
C ALA A 90 -0.90 -5.05 4.21
N LEU A 91 -2.12 -4.89 3.71
CA LEU A 91 -3.00 -3.80 4.09
C LEU A 91 -3.37 -3.86 5.59
N GLY A 92 -3.75 -5.04 6.10
CA GLY A 92 -4.08 -5.24 7.51
C GLY A 92 -2.91 -4.92 8.44
N THR A 93 -1.71 -5.41 8.11
CA THR A 93 -0.49 -5.10 8.88
C THR A 93 -0.14 -3.61 8.83
N ALA A 94 -0.32 -2.96 7.68
CA ALA A 94 -0.12 -1.51 7.54
C ALA A 94 -1.06 -0.70 8.45
N PHE A 95 -2.33 -1.10 8.54
CA PHE A 95 -3.29 -0.45 9.43
C PHE A 95 -2.95 -0.66 10.90
N VAL A 96 -2.56 -1.87 11.30
CA VAL A 96 -2.14 -2.15 12.68
C VAL A 96 -0.92 -1.33 13.06
N CYS A 97 0.12 -1.32 12.22
CA CYS A 97 1.33 -0.53 12.47
C CYS A 97 1.03 0.97 12.51
N GLY A 98 0.22 1.47 11.58
CA GLY A 98 -0.20 2.88 11.56
C GLY A 98 -1.01 3.28 12.80
N ALA A 99 -1.92 2.42 13.24
CA ALA A 99 -2.71 2.64 14.46
C ALA A 99 -1.83 2.65 15.72
N LEU A 100 -0.89 1.71 15.84
CA LEU A 100 0.07 1.68 16.95
C LEU A 100 0.95 2.93 16.98
N TYR A 101 1.42 3.37 15.82
CA TYR A 101 2.18 4.61 15.71
C TYR A 101 1.36 5.84 16.11
N ALA A 102 0.12 5.95 15.63
CA ALA A 102 -0.80 7.01 16.00
C ALA A 102 -1.07 7.04 17.51
N LEU A 103 -1.32 5.88 18.12
CA LEU A 103 -1.51 5.74 19.57
C LEU A 103 -0.26 6.17 20.35
N ALA A 104 0.93 5.77 19.89
CA ALA A 104 2.20 6.16 20.53
C ALA A 104 2.42 7.67 20.47
N LEU A 105 2.09 8.31 19.34
CA LEU A 105 2.15 9.77 19.17
C LEU A 105 1.17 10.50 20.10
N LEU A 106 -0.06 10.02 20.21
CA LEU A 106 -1.05 10.58 21.13
C LEU A 106 -0.64 10.40 22.61
N ALA A 107 -0.18 9.21 22.98
CA ALA A 107 0.26 8.90 24.34
C ALA A 107 1.47 9.76 24.78
N SER A 108 2.39 10.02 23.85
CA SER A 108 3.56 10.88 24.10
C SER A 108 3.25 12.38 24.08
N ARG A 109 2.01 12.78 23.83
CA ARG A 109 1.56 14.18 23.67
C ARG A 109 2.36 14.98 22.62
N ARG A 110 3.05 14.28 21.70
CA ARG A 110 3.85 14.89 20.64
C ARG A 110 3.07 15.09 19.34
N GLY A 111 1.88 14.45 19.22
CA GLY A 111 1.00 14.57 18.06
C GLY A 111 -0.37 15.12 18.47
N ARG A 112 -1.02 15.80 17.53
CA ARG A 112 -2.42 16.23 17.66
C ARG A 112 -3.30 15.27 16.85
N PRO A 113 -4.57 15.05 17.24
CA PRO A 113 -5.48 14.18 16.50
C PRO A 113 -5.72 14.60 15.04
N GLN A 114 -5.37 15.86 14.71
CA GLN A 114 -5.53 16.42 13.36
C GLN A 114 -4.26 16.31 12.50
N ASP A 115 -3.14 15.86 13.06
CA ASP A 115 -1.89 15.74 12.31
C ASP A 115 -2.04 14.63 11.26
N ALA A 116 -1.80 14.98 10.00
CA ALA A 116 -1.83 14.02 8.90
C ALA A 116 -0.60 13.10 9.02
N ILE A 117 -0.85 11.83 9.28
CA ILE A 117 0.20 10.81 9.33
C ILE A 117 0.31 10.20 7.92
N PRO A 118 1.48 10.26 7.28
CA PRO A 118 1.68 9.63 5.98
C PRO A 118 1.50 8.11 6.11
N PHE A 119 0.55 7.54 5.37
CA PHE A 119 0.20 6.11 5.45
C PHE A 119 1.11 5.23 4.58
N ALA A 120 1.70 5.79 3.53
CA ALA A 120 2.55 5.07 2.58
C ALA A 120 3.72 4.28 3.21
N PRO A 121 4.47 4.79 4.22
CA PRO A 121 5.53 4.00 4.84
C PRO A 121 5.01 2.75 5.57
N PHE A 122 3.81 2.81 6.16
CA PHE A 122 3.18 1.65 6.80
C PHE A 122 2.71 0.64 5.78
N LEU A 123 2.23 1.11 4.63
CA LEU A 123 1.84 0.25 3.50
C LEU A 123 3.05 -0.49 2.92
N ALA A 124 4.20 0.19 2.81
CA ALA A 124 5.45 -0.43 2.38
C ALA A 124 5.96 -1.47 3.40
N ALA A 125 5.97 -1.13 4.68
CA ALA A 125 6.36 -2.06 5.74
C ALA A 125 5.45 -3.30 5.78
N GLY A 126 4.13 -3.10 5.64
CA GLY A 126 3.15 -4.17 5.56
C GLY A 126 3.38 -5.10 4.36
N THR A 127 3.74 -4.54 3.21
CA THR A 127 4.05 -5.32 1.99
C THR A 127 5.31 -6.15 2.16
N MET A 128 6.35 -5.59 2.79
CA MET A 128 7.58 -6.31 3.11
C MET A 128 7.33 -7.44 4.10
N ALA A 129 6.57 -7.19 5.18
CA ALA A 129 6.22 -8.19 6.17
C ALA A 129 5.40 -9.34 5.57
N ALA A 130 4.39 -9.02 4.76
CA ALA A 130 3.56 -10.02 4.11
C ALA A 130 4.35 -10.84 3.06
N GLY A 131 5.30 -10.21 2.35
CA GLY A 131 6.22 -10.87 1.44
C GLY A 131 7.14 -11.86 2.16
N ALA A 132 7.72 -11.44 3.28
CA ALA A 132 8.58 -12.30 4.10
C ALA A 132 7.83 -13.52 4.69
N LEU A 133 6.58 -13.31 5.12
CA LEU A 133 5.73 -14.40 5.61
C LEU A 133 5.40 -15.43 4.50
N ARG A 134 5.25 -14.98 3.27
CA ARG A 134 5.08 -15.89 2.13
C ARG A 134 6.31 -16.77 1.91
N ASP A 135 7.50 -16.17 1.97
CA ASP A 135 8.76 -16.89 1.73
C ASP A 135 9.10 -17.89 2.87
N LEU A 136 8.55 -17.66 4.07
CA LEU A 136 8.67 -18.56 5.23
C LEU A 136 7.65 -19.71 5.23
N ALA A 137 6.56 -19.58 4.48
CA ALA A 137 5.47 -20.55 4.44
C ALA A 137 5.66 -21.66 3.36
N TRP A 138 6.76 -21.59 2.60
CA TRP A 138 7.24 -22.61 1.63
C TRP A 138 8.58 -23.18 2.07
#